data_8027a7563dd30763eebeeda4ccd8b2a7
#
_entry.id   8027a7563dd30763eebeeda4ccd8b2a7
#
_cell.length_a   1.000
_cell.length_b   1.000
_cell.length_c   1.000
_cell.angle_alpha   90.00
_cell.angle_beta   90.00
_cell.angle_gamma   90.00
#
_symmetry.space_group_name_H-M   'P 1'
#
loop_
_entity.id
_entity.type
_entity.pdbx_description
1 polymer ?
#
loop_
_entity_poly.entity_id
_entity_poly.type
_entity_poly.pdbx_seq_one_letter_code
_entity_poly.pdbx_strand_id
1 'polypeptide(L)'
;VVDGYISGANVFIDENENFIADAQENATTSDNDGKFTIKYANGNLVSIGGTDLDSQTLLDNLLITHKLTGHSDFKAVTPVTSIAAFMADASLVNAALGIDTSIDVFTFDPVANKGDGGIHDYLYEKGNQLTVLAYALQNITNNLNTTTETTQDYFKAITEEIEKEFSETSTKVDIETEVFITKTLDNIVAAKTVTITDEAKANTTKALSGVLPVIEVKSSDDLTTGVIRFAVSTLQTDIQAIANGTASAEKSSHSCILSDTPTSPNRLQGRPNRHRNSERLRKPVRSGSEFTHAPLPGRNHTG
;
A
#
# COMPACT_ATOMS: atom_id res chain seq x y z
N VAL A 1 6.09 9.80 -5.62
CA VAL A 1 5.33 9.50 -4.41
C VAL A 1 4.53 8.25 -4.67
N VAL A 2 4.64 7.27 -3.80
CA VAL A 2 4.19 5.90 -4.08
C VAL A 2 3.49 5.27 -2.88
N ASP A 3 2.18 5.08 -3.05
CA ASP A 3 1.28 4.20 -2.31
C ASP A 3 0.22 3.59 -3.27
N GLY A 4 0.45 3.38 -4.40
CA GLY A 4 0.14 3.63 -5.79
C GLY A 4 0.96 4.86 -6.26
N TYR A 5 0.87 5.22 -7.49
CA TYR A 5 1.36 6.54 -7.87
C TYR A 5 0.37 7.61 -7.41
N ILE A 6 0.86 8.58 -6.64
CA ILE A 6 0.02 9.64 -6.07
C ILE A 6 0.20 10.90 -6.88
N SER A 7 -0.86 11.33 -7.56
CA SER A 7 -0.92 12.57 -8.33
C SER A 7 -1.41 13.73 -7.48
N GLY A 8 -0.82 14.90 -7.68
CA GLY A 8 -1.24 16.14 -7.00
C GLY A 8 -0.89 16.23 -5.52
N ALA A 9 -0.03 15.34 -5.02
CA ALA A 9 0.46 15.44 -3.65
C ALA A 9 1.34 16.68 -3.48
N ASN A 10 1.20 17.39 -2.36
CA ASN A 10 2.12 18.43 -1.96
C ASN A 10 3.39 17.80 -1.39
N VAL A 11 4.53 18.01 -2.06
CA VAL A 11 5.82 17.45 -1.67
C VAL A 11 6.73 18.59 -1.24
N PHE A 12 7.31 18.52 -0.04
CA PHE A 12 8.16 19.56 0.50
C PHE A 12 9.32 19.00 1.31
N ILE A 13 10.35 19.82 1.54
CA ILE A 13 11.45 19.46 2.42
C ILE A 13 11.23 20.16 3.75
N ASP A 14 10.83 19.38 4.73
CA ASP A 14 10.59 19.81 6.10
C ASP A 14 11.93 19.98 6.84
N GLU A 15 12.39 21.23 6.91
CA GLU A 15 13.70 21.59 7.48
C GLU A 15 13.66 21.67 9.02
N ASN A 16 12.49 21.87 9.60
CA ASN A 16 12.28 22.06 11.03
C ASN A 16 11.58 20.89 11.74
N GLU A 17 11.29 19.83 11.00
CA GLU A 17 10.68 18.57 11.48
C GLU A 17 9.28 18.76 12.12
N ASN A 18 8.53 19.76 11.64
CA ASN A 18 7.16 20.04 12.11
C ASN A 18 6.07 19.38 11.25
N PHE A 19 6.43 18.78 10.11
CA PHE A 19 5.58 18.14 9.12
C PHE A 19 4.49 19.05 8.51
N ILE A 20 4.75 20.34 8.50
CA ILE A 20 3.91 21.37 7.91
C ILE A 20 4.71 22.05 6.79
N ALA A 21 4.11 22.21 5.61
CA ALA A 21 4.76 22.92 4.52
C ALA A 21 4.84 24.42 4.85
N ASP A 22 5.99 24.87 5.29
CA ASP A 22 6.24 26.25 5.62
C ASP A 22 6.60 27.09 4.37
N ALA A 23 6.28 28.39 4.40
CA ALA A 23 6.45 29.27 3.24
C ALA A 23 7.92 29.43 2.77
N GLN A 24 8.89 29.13 3.63
CA GLN A 24 10.32 29.23 3.34
C GLN A 24 10.91 27.91 2.84
N GLU A 25 10.20 26.83 3.00
CA GLU A 25 10.66 25.50 2.58
C GLU A 25 10.48 25.28 1.08
N ASN A 26 11.37 24.45 0.53
CA ASN A 26 11.23 24.06 -0.86
C ASN A 26 10.03 23.10 -0.99
N ALA A 27 9.09 23.44 -1.86
CA ALA A 27 7.90 22.65 -2.11
C ALA A 27 7.63 22.48 -3.61
N THR A 28 6.94 21.41 -3.97
CA THR A 28 6.49 21.10 -5.33
C THR A 28 5.23 20.23 -5.26
N THR A 29 4.70 19.87 -6.43
CA THR A 29 3.53 18.97 -6.52
C THR A 29 3.90 17.78 -7.40
N SER A 30 3.47 16.59 -7.01
CA SER A 30 3.64 15.39 -7.85
C SER A 30 2.75 15.47 -9.10
N ASP A 31 3.29 15.00 -10.22
CA ASP A 31 2.57 14.94 -11.51
C ASP A 31 1.61 13.73 -11.59
N ASN A 32 1.03 13.53 -12.78
CA ASN A 32 0.10 12.43 -13.04
C ASN A 32 0.75 11.04 -13.04
N ASP A 33 2.07 10.96 -12.96
CA ASP A 33 2.82 9.70 -12.81
C ASP A 33 3.37 9.56 -11.39
N GLY A 34 2.94 10.42 -10.44
CA GLY A 34 3.47 10.45 -9.07
C GLY A 34 4.90 10.99 -8.97
N LYS A 35 5.47 11.52 -10.07
CA LYS A 35 6.83 12.03 -10.12
C LYS A 35 6.89 13.49 -9.67
N PHE A 36 8.01 13.87 -9.09
CA PHE A 36 8.26 15.25 -8.68
C PHE A 36 9.74 15.62 -8.86
N THR A 37 9.99 16.90 -8.93
CA THR A 37 11.36 17.47 -8.88
C THR A 37 11.36 18.56 -7.83
N ILE A 38 12.28 18.49 -6.90
CA ILE A 38 12.41 19.46 -5.81
C ILE A 38 13.87 19.87 -5.62
N LYS A 39 14.07 21.15 -5.30
CA LYS A 39 15.41 21.62 -4.97
C LYS A 39 15.81 21.06 -3.60
N TYR A 40 16.98 20.46 -3.53
CA TYR A 40 17.50 19.90 -2.28
C TYR A 40 17.69 20.97 -1.19
N ALA A 41 17.32 20.59 0.03
CA ALA A 41 17.65 21.25 1.29
C ALA A 41 17.89 20.17 2.36
N ASN A 42 18.40 20.55 3.53
CA ASN A 42 18.50 19.63 4.66
C ASN A 42 17.10 19.52 5.31
N GLY A 43 16.66 18.31 5.58
CA GLY A 43 15.35 18.07 6.19
C GLY A 43 14.78 16.72 5.78
N ASN A 44 13.56 16.47 6.17
CA ASN A 44 12.81 15.29 5.74
C ASN A 44 12.03 15.62 4.46
N LEU A 45 12.04 14.70 3.50
CA LEU A 45 11.17 14.82 2.34
C LEU A 45 9.79 14.31 2.73
N VAL A 46 8.79 15.18 2.69
CA VAL A 46 7.42 14.90 3.12
C VAL A 46 6.48 15.05 1.96
N SER A 47 5.54 14.13 1.83
CA SER A 47 4.43 14.20 0.89
C SER A 47 3.11 14.14 1.62
N ILE A 48 2.18 15.04 1.31
CA ILE A 48 0.87 15.08 1.92
C ILE A 48 -0.24 15.17 0.87
N GLY A 49 -1.28 14.38 1.06
CA GLY A 49 -2.47 14.40 0.21
C GLY A 49 -2.23 13.85 -1.20
N GLY A 50 -3.07 14.28 -2.12
CA GLY A 50 -3.06 13.85 -3.51
C GLY A 50 -4.08 12.76 -3.80
N THR A 51 -4.08 12.26 -5.03
CA THR A 51 -4.97 11.18 -5.48
C THR A 51 -4.15 9.97 -5.84
N ASP A 52 -4.44 8.85 -5.20
CA ASP A 52 -3.89 7.55 -5.59
C ASP A 52 -4.48 7.15 -6.94
N LEU A 53 -3.61 6.92 -7.93
CA LEU A 53 -4.02 6.65 -9.30
C LEU A 53 -4.58 5.24 -9.49
N ASP A 54 -4.23 4.30 -8.62
CA ASP A 54 -4.73 2.93 -8.68
C ASP A 54 -6.15 2.83 -8.14
N SER A 55 -6.37 3.36 -6.95
CA SER A 55 -7.68 3.32 -6.30
C SER A 55 -8.59 4.48 -6.69
N GLN A 56 -8.06 5.53 -7.35
CA GLN A 56 -8.76 6.80 -7.61
C GLN A 56 -9.28 7.46 -6.32
N THR A 57 -8.61 7.20 -5.21
CA THR A 57 -8.99 7.71 -3.89
C THR A 57 -8.22 8.98 -3.58
N LEU A 58 -8.94 10.01 -3.13
CA LEU A 58 -8.35 11.21 -2.58
C LEU A 58 -7.77 10.92 -1.18
N LEU A 59 -6.50 11.27 -1.00
CA LEU A 59 -5.72 10.98 0.21
C LEU A 59 -5.46 12.27 1.02
N ASP A 60 -6.52 13.03 1.30
CA ASP A 60 -6.42 14.39 1.86
C ASP A 60 -5.47 14.53 3.06
N ASN A 61 -5.40 13.50 3.89
CA ASN A 61 -4.66 13.53 5.15
C ASN A 61 -3.51 12.51 5.20
N LEU A 62 -3.23 11.79 4.09
CA LEU A 62 -2.09 10.89 4.07
C LEU A 62 -0.81 11.70 4.05
N LEU A 63 0.02 11.50 5.05
CA LEU A 63 1.35 12.06 5.16
C LEU A 63 2.35 10.92 5.17
N ILE A 64 3.22 10.87 4.18
CA ILE A 64 4.32 9.92 4.07
C ILE A 64 5.64 10.66 4.02
N THR A 65 6.68 10.05 4.56
CA THR A 65 7.95 10.71 4.83
C THR A 65 9.12 9.88 4.32
N HIS A 66 10.20 10.56 3.97
CA HIS A 66 11.48 9.95 3.65
C HIS A 66 12.60 10.79 4.30
N LYS A 67 13.37 10.18 5.18
CA LYS A 67 14.52 10.86 5.79
C LYS A 67 15.64 11.02 4.77
N LEU A 68 15.98 12.26 4.43
CA LEU A 68 17.06 12.53 3.48
C LEU A 68 18.43 12.25 4.13
N THR A 69 19.19 11.35 3.50
CA THR A 69 20.55 10.99 3.91
C THR A 69 21.54 11.35 2.79
N GLY A 70 21.70 12.65 2.53
CA GLY A 70 22.57 13.13 1.47
C GLY A 70 21.88 13.35 0.11
N HIS A 71 22.66 13.75 -0.89
CA HIS A 71 22.18 13.96 -2.25
C HIS A 71 22.03 12.62 -2.99
N SER A 72 20.85 12.39 -3.52
CA SER A 72 20.60 11.38 -4.53
C SER A 72 19.59 11.97 -5.52
N ASP A 73 19.78 11.72 -6.79
CA ASP A 73 18.90 12.23 -7.84
C ASP A 73 17.52 11.57 -7.85
N PHE A 74 17.41 10.38 -7.29
CA PHE A 74 16.14 9.65 -7.18
C PHE A 74 15.82 9.30 -5.73
N LYS A 75 14.59 9.58 -5.33
CA LYS A 75 14.02 9.22 -4.02
C LYS A 75 12.61 8.67 -4.19
N ALA A 76 12.36 7.51 -3.61
CA ALA A 76 11.02 7.00 -3.42
C ALA A 76 10.45 7.50 -2.09
N VAL A 77 9.27 8.09 -2.09
CA VAL A 77 8.53 8.43 -0.86
C VAL A 77 7.38 7.48 -0.76
N THR A 78 7.45 6.55 0.19
CA THR A 78 6.54 5.42 0.35
C THR A 78 6.16 5.23 1.82
N PRO A 79 5.11 4.47 2.13
CA PRO A 79 4.82 4.10 3.53
C PRO A 79 5.97 3.35 4.21
N VAL A 80 6.73 2.53 3.46
CA VAL A 80 7.91 1.83 3.99
C VAL A 80 9.03 2.81 4.34
N THR A 81 9.26 3.86 3.53
CA THR A 81 10.22 4.90 3.87
C THR A 81 9.79 5.73 5.07
N SER A 82 8.48 5.83 5.34
CA SER A 82 7.97 6.47 6.56
C SER A 82 8.37 5.68 7.81
N ILE A 83 8.23 4.36 7.77
CA ILE A 83 8.74 3.50 8.85
C ILE A 83 10.25 3.74 9.05
N ALA A 84 11.04 3.67 7.97
CA ALA A 84 12.48 3.90 8.05
C ALA A 84 12.85 5.30 8.58
N ALA A 85 12.06 6.33 8.25
CA ALA A 85 12.30 7.70 8.70
C ALA A 85 12.14 7.88 10.21
N PHE A 86 11.24 7.11 10.83
CA PHE A 86 10.99 7.14 12.28
C PHE A 86 11.82 6.12 13.06
N MET A 87 12.49 5.17 12.41
CA MET A 87 13.39 4.25 13.08
C MET A 87 14.64 4.96 13.62
N ALA A 88 15.10 4.57 14.80
CA ALA A 88 16.37 5.03 15.36
C ALA A 88 17.55 4.63 14.47
N ASP A 89 17.48 3.44 13.85
CA ASP A 89 18.40 2.97 12.82
C ASP A 89 17.61 2.56 11.56
N ALA A 90 17.50 3.45 10.60
CA ALA A 90 16.79 3.23 9.35
C ALA A 90 17.31 2.02 8.53
N SER A 91 18.56 1.59 8.75
CA SER A 91 19.15 0.42 8.08
C SER A 91 18.48 -0.90 8.47
N LEU A 92 17.77 -0.93 9.58
CA LEU A 92 17.09 -2.12 10.09
C LEU A 92 15.71 -2.34 9.44
N VAL A 93 15.18 -1.39 8.69
CA VAL A 93 13.83 -1.48 8.11
C VAL A 93 13.63 -2.72 7.26
N ASN A 94 14.62 -3.08 6.45
CA ASN A 94 14.55 -4.27 5.61
C ASN A 94 14.41 -5.54 6.45
N ALA A 95 15.29 -5.71 7.45
CA ALA A 95 15.26 -6.88 8.31
C ALA A 95 13.99 -6.94 9.15
N ALA A 96 13.53 -5.81 9.69
CA ALA A 96 12.33 -5.72 10.51
C ALA A 96 11.06 -6.04 9.72
N LEU A 97 10.96 -5.63 8.46
CA LEU A 97 9.81 -5.91 7.60
C LEU A 97 9.97 -7.17 6.73
N GLY A 98 11.09 -7.90 6.83
CA GLY A 98 11.35 -9.10 6.03
C GLY A 98 11.62 -8.81 4.56
N ILE A 99 12.15 -7.61 4.25
CA ILE A 99 12.58 -7.19 2.92
C ILE A 99 14.01 -7.67 2.70
N ASP A 100 14.33 -8.12 1.47
CA ASP A 100 15.70 -8.50 1.13
C ASP A 100 16.67 -7.33 1.35
N THR A 101 17.75 -7.58 2.06
CA THR A 101 18.74 -6.54 2.44
C THR A 101 19.52 -5.97 1.25
N SER A 102 19.45 -6.60 0.08
CA SER A 102 20.00 -6.06 -1.18
C SER A 102 19.15 -4.94 -1.80
N ILE A 103 17.93 -4.77 -1.32
CA ILE A 103 16.99 -3.74 -1.81
C ILE A 103 17.24 -2.43 -1.08
N ASP A 104 17.48 -1.37 -1.81
CA ASP A 104 17.48 -0.01 -1.26
C ASP A 104 16.06 0.57 -1.32
N VAL A 105 15.29 0.44 -0.23
CA VAL A 105 13.91 0.94 -0.15
C VAL A 105 13.79 2.44 -0.36
N PHE A 106 14.88 3.20 -0.18
CA PHE A 106 14.89 4.65 -0.33
C PHE A 106 14.89 5.10 -1.80
N THR A 107 15.28 4.21 -2.71
CA THR A 107 15.31 4.46 -4.16
C THR A 107 14.45 3.47 -4.94
N PHE A 108 13.87 2.46 -4.29
CA PHE A 108 13.09 1.43 -4.95
C PHE A 108 11.66 1.92 -5.27
N ASP A 109 11.23 1.71 -6.49
CA ASP A 109 9.85 2.00 -6.94
C ASP A 109 9.01 0.70 -6.92
N PRO A 110 8.16 0.49 -5.91
CA PRO A 110 7.38 -0.74 -5.81
C PRO A 110 6.26 -0.84 -6.85
N VAL A 111 5.86 0.26 -7.48
CA VAL A 111 4.75 0.30 -8.45
C VAL A 111 5.22 0.01 -9.88
N ALA A 112 6.50 0.24 -10.18
CA ALA A 112 7.03 0.16 -11.55
C ALA A 112 6.79 -1.20 -12.24
N ASN A 113 6.79 -2.33 -11.49
CA ASN A 113 6.54 -3.67 -12.00
C ASN A 113 5.58 -4.46 -11.10
N LYS A 114 4.60 -3.78 -10.50
CA LYS A 114 3.58 -4.44 -9.68
C LYS A 114 2.74 -5.37 -10.55
N GLY A 115 2.38 -6.53 -10.00
CA GLY A 115 1.65 -7.57 -10.69
C GLY A 115 2.53 -8.60 -11.41
N ASP A 116 3.85 -8.37 -11.48
CA ASP A 116 4.81 -9.33 -12.05
C ASP A 116 5.32 -10.35 -11.02
N GLY A 117 4.95 -10.17 -9.77
CA GLY A 117 5.41 -10.98 -8.64
C GLY A 117 6.72 -10.48 -8.02
N GLY A 118 7.14 -11.13 -6.93
CA GLY A 118 8.41 -10.88 -6.29
C GLY A 118 8.47 -9.62 -5.43
N ILE A 119 9.59 -8.89 -5.48
CA ILE A 119 9.88 -7.81 -4.53
C ILE A 119 9.00 -6.57 -4.76
N HIS A 120 8.59 -6.27 -6.00
CA HIS A 120 7.71 -5.16 -6.28
C HIS A 120 6.35 -5.34 -5.61
N ASP A 121 5.74 -6.51 -5.79
CA ASP A 121 4.46 -6.83 -5.17
C ASP A 121 4.57 -6.85 -3.66
N TYR A 122 5.62 -7.47 -3.13
CA TYR A 122 5.84 -7.51 -1.68
C TYR A 122 5.93 -6.12 -1.04
N LEU A 123 6.72 -5.22 -1.63
CA LEU A 123 6.86 -3.84 -1.13
C LEU A 123 5.59 -3.01 -1.32
N TYR A 124 4.87 -3.24 -2.41
CA TYR A 124 3.58 -2.60 -2.65
C TYR A 124 2.53 -3.06 -1.63
N GLU A 125 2.45 -4.36 -1.37
CA GLU A 125 1.58 -4.93 -0.33
C GLU A 125 1.90 -4.37 1.05
N LYS A 126 3.17 -4.39 1.45
CA LYS A 126 3.60 -3.84 2.74
C LYS A 126 3.30 -2.35 2.87
N GLY A 127 3.50 -1.58 1.81
CA GLY A 127 3.12 -0.16 1.77
C GLY A 127 1.63 0.03 2.04
N ASN A 128 0.78 -0.68 1.30
CA ASN A 128 -0.68 -0.61 1.48
C ASN A 128 -1.12 -1.11 2.87
N GLN A 129 -0.55 -2.18 3.39
CA GLN A 129 -0.85 -2.67 4.73
C GLN A 129 -0.52 -1.63 5.81
N LEU A 130 0.64 -0.97 5.70
CA LEU A 130 1.06 0.09 6.61
C LEU A 130 0.13 1.31 6.53
N THR A 131 -0.24 1.72 5.32
CA THR A 131 -1.17 2.82 5.09
C THR A 131 -2.55 2.53 5.67
N VAL A 132 -3.10 1.34 5.39
CA VAL A 132 -4.40 0.92 5.94
C VAL A 132 -4.36 0.88 7.45
N LEU A 133 -3.30 0.34 8.05
CA LEU A 133 -3.14 0.29 9.49
C LEU A 133 -3.08 1.71 10.09
N ALA A 134 -2.23 2.59 9.55
CA ALA A 134 -2.10 3.96 10.05
C ALA A 134 -3.41 4.74 9.96
N TYR A 135 -4.11 4.67 8.82
CA TYR A 135 -5.42 5.32 8.64
C TYR A 135 -6.50 4.77 9.58
N ALA A 136 -6.55 3.47 9.74
CA ALA A 136 -7.53 2.85 10.61
C ALA A 136 -7.35 3.28 12.06
N LEU A 137 -6.10 3.25 12.53
CA LEU A 137 -5.74 3.69 13.88
C LEU A 137 -6.06 5.19 14.09
N GLN A 138 -5.72 6.03 13.10
CA GLN A 138 -6.06 7.45 13.10
C GLN A 138 -7.58 7.67 13.21
N ASN A 139 -8.35 7.04 12.33
CA ASN A 139 -9.79 7.23 12.30
C ASN A 139 -10.47 6.83 13.60
N ILE A 140 -10.05 5.73 14.20
CA ILE A 140 -10.60 5.26 15.47
C ILE A 140 -10.30 6.26 16.57
N THR A 141 -9.04 6.64 16.72
CA THR A 141 -8.62 7.52 17.81
C THR A 141 -9.18 8.92 17.66
N ASN A 142 -9.18 9.50 16.46
CA ASN A 142 -9.72 10.82 16.20
C ASN A 142 -11.24 10.88 16.40
N ASN A 143 -11.97 9.86 15.96
CA ASN A 143 -13.42 9.80 16.12
C ASN A 143 -13.85 9.61 17.57
N LEU A 144 -13.13 8.81 18.35
CA LEU A 144 -13.45 8.56 19.74
C LEU A 144 -13.05 9.71 20.67
N ASN A 145 -12.04 10.49 20.29
CA ASN A 145 -11.44 11.49 21.20
C ASN A 145 -11.47 12.91 20.66
N THR A 146 -12.05 13.16 19.47
CA THR A 146 -12.07 14.47 18.82
C THR A 146 -10.66 15.09 18.67
N THR A 147 -9.66 14.25 18.45
CA THR A 147 -8.27 14.67 18.21
C THR A 147 -8.04 14.98 16.72
N THR A 148 -6.99 15.71 16.42
CA THR A 148 -6.59 16.10 15.05
C THR A 148 -5.23 15.52 14.70
N GLU A 149 -4.91 14.36 15.25
CA GLU A 149 -3.65 13.67 14.96
C GLU A 149 -3.52 13.34 13.48
N THR A 150 -2.30 13.42 12.97
CA THR A 150 -1.98 13.14 11.56
C THR A 150 -1.60 11.67 11.35
N THR A 151 -1.64 11.18 10.12
CA THR A 151 -1.17 9.81 9.79
C THR A 151 0.28 9.58 10.18
N GLN A 152 1.11 10.63 10.21
CA GLN A 152 2.49 10.58 10.68
C GLN A 152 2.60 10.07 12.12
N ASP A 153 1.74 10.54 13.02
CA ASP A 153 1.76 10.09 14.42
C ASP A 153 1.53 8.59 14.54
N TYR A 154 0.71 8.05 13.64
CA TYR A 154 0.42 6.62 13.60
C TYR A 154 1.53 5.81 12.94
N PHE A 155 2.16 6.34 11.87
CA PHE A 155 3.38 5.73 11.34
C PHE A 155 4.49 5.66 12.39
N LYS A 156 4.65 6.71 13.19
CA LYS A 156 5.61 6.72 14.30
C LYS A 156 5.29 5.65 15.34
N ALA A 157 4.05 5.55 15.80
CA ALA A 157 3.62 4.55 16.78
C ALA A 157 3.78 3.10 16.24
N ILE A 158 3.48 2.88 14.96
CA ILE A 158 3.71 1.60 14.29
C ILE A 158 5.22 1.29 14.27
N THR A 159 6.06 2.28 13.95
CA THR A 159 7.52 2.11 13.93
C THR A 159 8.07 1.75 15.30
N GLU A 160 7.62 2.44 16.35
CA GLU A 160 8.06 2.16 17.73
C GLU A 160 7.76 0.71 18.14
N GLU A 161 6.59 0.16 17.77
CA GLU A 161 6.27 -1.24 18.05
C GLU A 161 7.08 -2.21 17.16
N ILE A 162 7.32 -1.86 15.88
CA ILE A 162 8.19 -2.64 14.99
C ILE A 162 9.60 -2.73 15.56
N GLU A 163 10.20 -1.60 15.97
CA GLU A 163 11.55 -1.58 16.55
C GLU A 163 11.63 -2.40 17.83
N LYS A 164 10.65 -2.24 18.71
CA LYS A 164 10.58 -2.98 19.97
C LYS A 164 10.50 -4.49 19.74
N GLU A 165 9.54 -4.94 18.92
CA GLU A 165 9.38 -6.37 18.65
C GLU A 165 10.58 -6.96 17.91
N PHE A 166 11.15 -6.23 16.94
CA PHE A 166 12.36 -6.65 16.24
C PHE A 166 13.57 -6.73 17.20
N SER A 167 13.73 -5.77 18.11
CA SER A 167 14.81 -5.78 19.10
C SER A 167 14.72 -6.96 20.07
N GLU A 168 13.49 -7.36 20.41
CA GLU A 168 13.25 -8.49 21.34
C GLU A 168 13.46 -9.85 20.66
N THR A 169 13.13 -9.97 19.38
CA THR A 169 13.06 -11.27 18.67
C THR A 169 14.16 -11.49 17.64
N SER A 170 14.73 -10.40 17.10
CA SER A 170 15.62 -10.40 15.93
C SER A 170 15.04 -11.14 14.70
N THR A 171 13.70 -11.20 14.61
CA THR A 171 12.97 -11.79 13.49
C THR A 171 12.07 -10.74 12.84
N LYS A 172 11.70 -10.96 11.58
CA LYS A 172 10.76 -10.05 10.93
C LYS A 172 9.50 -9.90 11.76
N VAL A 173 8.98 -8.69 11.81
CA VAL A 173 7.74 -8.36 12.54
C VAL A 173 6.55 -8.61 11.64
N ASP A 174 5.54 -9.26 12.17
CA ASP A 174 4.27 -9.49 11.50
C ASP A 174 3.24 -8.45 11.94
N ILE A 175 3.10 -7.40 11.14
CA ILE A 175 2.21 -6.27 11.42
C ILE A 175 0.71 -6.61 11.29
N GLU A 176 0.37 -7.81 10.82
CA GLU A 176 -1.00 -8.25 10.54
C GLU A 176 -1.63 -8.95 11.75
N THR A 177 -0.83 -9.26 12.77
CA THR A 177 -1.30 -10.02 13.93
C THR A 177 -2.13 -9.17 14.90
N GLU A 178 -3.12 -9.80 15.54
CA GLU A 178 -3.89 -9.15 16.62
C GLU A 178 -2.98 -8.63 17.74
N VAL A 179 -1.89 -9.36 18.03
CA VAL A 179 -0.95 -9.00 19.09
C VAL A 179 -0.23 -7.71 18.74
N PHE A 180 0.32 -7.59 17.52
CA PHE A 180 1.00 -6.39 17.06
C PHE A 180 0.05 -5.18 17.06
N ILE A 181 -1.14 -5.33 16.48
CA ILE A 181 -2.14 -4.26 16.38
C ILE A 181 -2.59 -3.79 17.77
N THR A 182 -2.79 -4.73 18.71
CA THR A 182 -3.18 -4.41 20.09
C THR A 182 -2.09 -3.59 20.79
N LYS A 183 -0.83 -4.03 20.70
CA LYS A 183 0.30 -3.32 21.31
C LYS A 183 0.47 -1.92 20.72
N THR A 184 0.33 -1.78 19.39
CA THR A 184 0.38 -0.47 18.72
C THR A 184 -0.72 0.45 19.23
N LEU A 185 -1.97 -0.05 19.37
CA LEU A 185 -3.07 0.70 19.97
C LEU A 185 -2.79 1.10 21.41
N ASP A 186 -2.24 0.19 22.22
CA ASP A 186 -1.89 0.47 23.61
C ASP A 186 -0.83 1.59 23.72
N ASN A 187 0.17 1.57 22.84
CA ASN A 187 1.17 2.62 22.77
C ASN A 187 0.55 3.98 22.39
N ILE A 188 -0.37 4.00 21.41
CA ILE A 188 -1.08 5.22 21.01
C ILE A 188 -1.91 5.76 22.16
N VAL A 189 -2.68 4.90 22.84
CA VAL A 189 -3.52 5.29 23.99
C VAL A 189 -2.65 5.88 25.11
N ALA A 190 -1.52 5.27 25.40
CA ALA A 190 -0.60 5.75 26.42
C ALA A 190 0.08 7.08 26.06
N ALA A 191 0.49 7.24 24.80
CA ALA A 191 1.21 8.43 24.33
C ALA A 191 0.34 9.65 24.12
N LYS A 192 -0.90 9.45 23.66
CA LYS A 192 -1.80 10.53 23.20
C LYS A 192 -2.89 10.91 24.20
N THR A 193 -2.96 10.29 25.36
CA THR A 193 -4.02 10.52 26.37
C THR A 193 -5.43 10.29 25.79
N VAL A 194 -5.56 9.41 24.82
CA VAL A 194 -6.85 9.04 24.22
C VAL A 194 -7.48 7.89 25.02
N THR A 195 -8.79 7.81 24.99
CA THR A 195 -9.53 6.74 25.66
C THR A 195 -10.20 5.84 24.63
N ILE A 196 -9.89 4.57 24.66
CA ILE A 196 -10.55 3.54 23.84
C ILE A 196 -11.05 2.46 24.79
N THR A 197 -12.32 2.08 24.69
CA THR A 197 -12.86 0.99 25.51
C THR A 197 -12.23 -0.34 25.10
N ASP A 198 -12.13 -1.30 26.03
CA ASP A 198 -11.60 -2.63 25.74
C ASP A 198 -12.36 -3.34 24.62
N GLU A 199 -13.68 -3.13 24.54
CA GLU A 199 -14.51 -3.66 23.47
C GLU A 199 -14.16 -3.02 22.11
N ALA A 200 -14.04 -1.70 22.03
CA ALA A 200 -13.64 -1.01 20.80
C ALA A 200 -12.25 -1.42 20.35
N LYS A 201 -11.31 -1.58 21.30
CA LYS A 201 -9.96 -2.07 21.03
C LYS A 201 -9.99 -3.49 20.45
N ALA A 202 -10.66 -4.43 21.12
CA ALA A 202 -10.76 -5.82 20.68
C ALA A 202 -11.42 -5.93 19.29
N ASN A 203 -12.50 -5.19 19.05
CA ASN A 203 -13.19 -5.18 17.76
C ASN A 203 -12.32 -4.61 16.66
N THR A 204 -11.60 -3.53 16.91
CA THR A 204 -10.65 -2.92 15.97
C THR A 204 -9.53 -3.87 15.60
N THR A 205 -8.89 -4.44 16.61
CA THR A 205 -7.79 -5.39 16.42
C THR A 205 -8.24 -6.59 15.58
N LYS A 206 -9.38 -7.17 15.91
CA LYS A 206 -9.93 -8.31 15.16
C LYS A 206 -10.29 -7.94 13.72
N ALA A 207 -10.85 -6.76 13.47
CA ALA A 207 -11.17 -6.31 12.12
C ALA A 207 -9.90 -6.10 11.28
N LEU A 208 -8.89 -5.43 11.83
CA LEU A 208 -7.63 -5.17 11.15
C LEU A 208 -6.84 -6.44 10.87
N SER A 209 -6.72 -7.36 11.83
CA SER A 209 -6.04 -8.64 11.62
C SER A 209 -6.74 -9.54 10.59
N GLY A 210 -8.03 -9.34 10.36
CA GLY A 210 -8.76 -10.02 9.29
C GLY A 210 -8.62 -9.39 7.92
N VAL A 211 -8.32 -8.09 7.84
CA VAL A 211 -8.24 -7.34 6.58
C VAL A 211 -6.81 -7.22 6.06
N LEU A 212 -5.82 -6.95 6.92
CA LEU A 212 -4.44 -6.75 6.48
C LEU A 212 -3.87 -7.94 5.67
N PRO A 213 -4.10 -9.21 6.03
CA PRO A 213 -3.59 -10.34 5.26
C PRO A 213 -4.23 -10.51 3.87
N VAL A 214 -5.39 -9.89 3.61
CA VAL A 214 -6.05 -9.95 2.29
C VAL A 214 -5.63 -8.83 1.36
N ILE A 215 -4.81 -7.90 1.85
CA ILE A 215 -4.13 -6.89 1.03
C ILE A 215 -2.92 -7.57 0.38
N GLU A 216 -3.19 -8.38 -0.64
CA GLU A 216 -2.19 -9.07 -1.44
C GLU A 216 -2.37 -8.71 -2.91
N VAL A 217 -1.26 -8.54 -3.61
CA VAL A 217 -1.27 -8.43 -5.08
C VAL A 217 -1.32 -9.84 -5.67
N LYS A 218 -2.50 -10.27 -6.11
CA LYS A 218 -2.66 -11.60 -6.72
C LYS A 218 -2.44 -11.59 -8.24
N SER A 219 -2.71 -10.47 -8.88
CA SER A 219 -2.47 -10.25 -10.32
C SER A 219 -2.55 -8.76 -10.66
N SER A 220 -2.03 -8.38 -11.84
CA SER A 220 -2.20 -7.01 -12.35
C SER A 220 -3.67 -6.61 -12.55
N ASP A 221 -4.57 -7.58 -12.74
CA ASP A 221 -6.00 -7.34 -12.90
C ASP A 221 -6.68 -7.02 -11.55
N ASP A 222 -6.17 -7.57 -10.44
CA ASP A 222 -6.69 -7.29 -9.09
C ASP A 222 -6.43 -5.83 -8.68
N LEU A 223 -5.33 -5.25 -9.13
CA LEU A 223 -4.99 -3.84 -8.90
C LEU A 223 -5.94 -2.88 -9.62
N THR A 224 -6.45 -3.26 -10.78
CA THR A 224 -7.40 -2.47 -11.56
C THR A 224 -8.83 -2.63 -11.08
N THR A 225 -9.17 -3.70 -10.39
CA THR A 225 -10.54 -4.01 -9.94
C THR A 225 -10.92 -3.39 -8.60
N GLY A 226 -9.98 -2.73 -7.93
CA GLY A 226 -10.29 -1.95 -6.72
C GLY A 226 -10.49 -2.78 -5.46
N VAL A 227 -9.92 -3.99 -5.38
CA VAL A 227 -9.98 -4.82 -4.16
C VAL A 227 -9.38 -4.06 -2.98
N ILE A 228 -8.22 -3.43 -3.17
CA ILE A 228 -7.59 -2.58 -2.15
C ILE A 228 -8.47 -1.37 -1.84
N ARG A 229 -9.02 -0.69 -2.85
CA ARG A 229 -9.94 0.44 -2.67
C ARG A 229 -11.18 0.06 -1.88
N PHE A 230 -11.76 -1.10 -2.19
CA PHE A 230 -12.92 -1.61 -1.46
C PHE A 230 -12.55 -1.95 -0.01
N ALA A 231 -11.44 -2.60 0.23
CA ALA A 231 -10.94 -2.92 1.56
C ALA A 231 -10.75 -1.63 2.39
N VAL A 232 -10.08 -0.62 1.85
CA VAL A 232 -9.84 0.66 2.55
C VAL A 232 -11.15 1.41 2.81
N SER A 233 -12.02 1.58 1.83
CA SER A 233 -13.27 2.34 1.99
C SER A 233 -14.29 1.63 2.89
N THR A 234 -14.41 0.31 2.75
CA THR A 234 -15.30 -0.50 3.59
C THR A 234 -14.75 -0.56 5.01
N LEU A 235 -13.44 -0.74 5.16
CA LEU A 235 -12.79 -0.74 6.45
C LEU A 235 -13.00 0.59 7.19
N GLN A 236 -12.86 1.74 6.51
CA GLN A 236 -13.11 3.05 7.11
C GLN A 236 -14.55 3.17 7.64
N THR A 237 -15.54 2.71 6.87
CA THR A 237 -16.95 2.74 7.26
C THR A 237 -17.23 1.76 8.39
N ASP A 238 -16.71 0.55 8.30
CA ASP A 238 -16.93 -0.51 9.26
C ASP A 238 -16.21 -0.26 10.59
N ILE A 239 -15.00 0.29 10.56
CA ILE A 239 -14.26 0.69 11.76
C ILE A 239 -15.02 1.77 12.52
N GLN A 240 -15.59 2.76 11.82
CA GLN A 240 -16.41 3.78 12.46
C GLN A 240 -17.68 3.19 13.09
N ALA A 241 -18.33 2.25 12.42
CA ALA A 241 -19.49 1.53 12.93
C ALA A 241 -19.12 0.62 14.12
N ILE A 242 -17.95 -0.02 14.08
CA ILE A 242 -17.41 -0.84 15.17
C ILE A 242 -17.05 0.05 16.37
N ALA A 243 -16.34 1.15 16.14
CA ALA A 243 -15.98 2.10 17.18
C ALA A 243 -17.19 2.70 17.89
N ASN A 244 -18.28 2.91 17.14
CA ASN A 244 -19.55 3.42 17.67
C ASN A 244 -20.46 2.31 18.26
N GLY A 245 -20.01 1.05 18.29
CA GLY A 245 -20.80 -0.08 18.79
C GLY A 245 -22.01 -0.46 17.94
N THR A 246 -22.08 0.03 16.68
CA THR A 246 -23.21 -0.20 15.76
C THR A 246 -22.99 -1.38 14.81
N ALA A 247 -21.77 -1.92 14.71
CA ALA A 247 -21.44 -3.14 13.97
C ALA A 247 -20.51 -4.05 14.77
N SER A 248 -20.58 -5.36 14.50
CA SER A 248 -19.62 -6.31 15.08
C SER A 248 -18.46 -6.56 14.15
N ALA A 249 -17.27 -6.80 14.70
CA ALA A 249 -16.05 -7.11 13.93
C ALA A 249 -16.21 -8.35 13.00
N GLU A 250 -17.10 -9.28 13.35
CA GLU A 250 -17.38 -10.47 12.54
C GLU A 250 -18.09 -10.16 11.22
N LYS A 251 -18.94 -9.10 11.19
CA LYS A 251 -19.59 -8.66 9.95
C LYS A 251 -18.62 -7.98 8.99
N SER A 252 -17.66 -7.22 9.52
CA SER A 252 -16.68 -6.51 8.71
C SER A 252 -15.74 -7.45 7.97
N SER A 253 -15.20 -8.46 8.65
CA SER A 253 -14.34 -9.45 8.02
C SER A 253 -15.06 -10.29 6.96
N HIS A 254 -16.34 -10.57 7.12
CA HIS A 254 -17.15 -11.31 6.14
C HIS A 254 -17.53 -10.46 4.92
N SER A 255 -17.78 -9.16 5.09
CA SER A 255 -18.12 -8.29 3.95
C SER A 255 -16.94 -8.06 3.02
N CYS A 256 -15.73 -8.01 3.55
CA CYS A 256 -14.51 -7.93 2.73
C CYS A 256 -14.23 -9.23 1.93
N ILE A 257 -14.58 -10.40 2.49
CA ILE A 257 -14.33 -11.70 1.85
C ILE A 257 -15.40 -12.04 0.81
N LEU A 258 -16.67 -11.64 1.02
CA LEU A 258 -17.80 -12.00 0.15
C LEU A 258 -17.94 -11.12 -1.09
N SER A 259 -17.22 -10.00 -1.21
CA SER A 259 -17.23 -9.17 -2.42
C SER A 259 -16.37 -9.72 -3.56
N ASP A 260 -15.62 -10.79 -3.34
CA ASP A 260 -14.81 -11.48 -4.36
C ASP A 260 -15.61 -12.30 -5.38
N THR A 261 -16.93 -12.34 -5.30
CA THR A 261 -17.75 -12.90 -6.39
C THR A 261 -18.20 -11.74 -7.27
N PRO A 262 -17.62 -11.57 -8.48
CA PRO A 262 -18.21 -10.68 -9.47
C PRO A 262 -19.61 -11.22 -9.81
N THR A 263 -20.63 -10.56 -9.28
CA THR A 263 -22.00 -10.76 -9.76
C THR A 263 -22.03 -10.30 -11.22
N SER A 264 -21.82 -11.23 -12.10
CA SER A 264 -22.00 -11.01 -13.54
C SER A 264 -23.42 -10.49 -13.79
N PRO A 265 -23.59 -9.23 -14.18
CA PRO A 265 -24.90 -8.75 -14.60
C PRO A 265 -25.06 -9.13 -16.06
N ASN A 266 -25.55 -10.32 -16.35
CA ASN A 266 -26.29 -10.59 -17.59
C ASN A 266 -26.60 -12.09 -17.73
N ARG A 267 -27.57 -12.53 -16.98
CA ARG A 267 -28.39 -13.65 -17.44
C ARG A 267 -29.61 -13.07 -18.13
N LEU A 268 -29.42 -12.70 -19.38
CA LEU A 268 -30.57 -12.42 -20.27
C LEU A 268 -31.37 -13.71 -20.45
N GLN A 269 -32.60 -13.59 -20.02
CA GLN A 269 -33.66 -14.55 -20.22
C GLN A 269 -33.85 -14.95 -21.70
N GLY A 270 -34.05 -16.23 -21.92
CA GLY A 270 -34.99 -16.77 -22.89
C GLY A 270 -34.72 -16.47 -24.35
N ARG A 271 -34.13 -17.44 -25.07
CA ARG A 271 -34.55 -17.70 -26.44
C ARG A 271 -34.87 -19.18 -26.63
N PRO A 272 -36.00 -19.50 -27.28
CA PRO A 272 -36.47 -20.85 -27.45
C PRO A 272 -35.73 -21.60 -28.55
N ASN A 273 -35.68 -22.93 -28.37
CA ASN A 273 -35.27 -23.93 -29.32
C ASN A 273 -35.63 -23.61 -30.78
N ARG A 274 -34.70 -23.68 -31.69
CA ARG A 274 -34.92 -24.11 -33.06
C ARG A 274 -33.92 -25.17 -33.46
N HIS A 275 -34.43 -26.38 -33.59
CA HIS A 275 -33.85 -27.44 -34.41
C HIS A 275 -33.60 -26.98 -35.83
N ARG A 276 -32.43 -27.31 -36.40
CA ARG A 276 -32.27 -27.84 -37.76
C ARG A 276 -30.82 -28.29 -38.03
N ASN A 277 -30.74 -29.57 -38.20
CA ASN A 277 -30.08 -30.36 -39.27
C ASN A 277 -28.73 -29.90 -39.84
N SER A 278 -27.78 -30.82 -39.60
CA SER A 278 -26.91 -31.48 -40.58
C SER A 278 -26.45 -30.71 -41.82
N GLU A 279 -25.15 -30.59 -41.98
CA GLU A 279 -24.46 -31.26 -43.10
C GLU A 279 -22.96 -31.22 -42.95
N ARG A 280 -22.41 -32.36 -43.24
CA ARG A 280 -20.96 -32.66 -43.33
C ARG A 280 -20.37 -31.91 -44.53
N LEU A 281 -19.13 -31.44 -44.40
CA LEU A 281 -18.17 -31.52 -45.50
C LEU A 281 -16.75 -31.60 -44.95
N ARG A 282 -16.05 -32.57 -45.49
CA ARG A 282 -14.68 -32.99 -45.18
C ARG A 282 -13.66 -32.18 -46.03
N LYS A 283 -12.51 -31.89 -45.35
CA LYS A 283 -11.10 -31.89 -45.84
C LYS A 283 -10.74 -31.21 -47.14
N PRO A 284 -9.46 -30.81 -47.39
CA PRO A 284 -8.25 -31.54 -47.06
C PRO A 284 -7.04 -30.74 -46.50
N VAL A 285 -6.12 -31.52 -45.98
CA VAL A 285 -4.73 -31.31 -45.64
C VAL A 285 -3.92 -30.79 -46.84
N ARG A 286 -3.03 -29.84 -46.63
CA ARG A 286 -1.79 -29.69 -47.41
C ARG A 286 -0.60 -29.38 -46.54
N SER A 287 0.34 -30.22 -46.69
CA SER A 287 1.71 -30.31 -46.24
C SER A 287 2.63 -29.29 -46.92
N GLY A 288 3.72 -28.91 -46.25
CA GLY A 288 5.07 -28.75 -46.86
C GLY A 288 5.48 -27.30 -47.06
N SER A 289 6.52 -26.92 -46.45
CA SER A 289 7.90 -26.76 -46.93
C SER A 289 8.60 -25.66 -46.14
N GLU A 290 9.62 -26.11 -45.50
CA GLU A 290 11.08 -25.82 -45.76
C GLU A 290 11.58 -24.52 -45.18
N PHE A 291 12.37 -24.74 -44.15
CA PHE A 291 13.31 -23.77 -43.57
C PHE A 291 14.53 -23.65 -44.44
N THR A 292 14.93 -22.44 -44.79
CA THR A 292 16.30 -22.13 -45.23
C THR A 292 16.97 -21.21 -44.22
N HIS A 293 18.07 -21.71 -43.70
CA HIS A 293 19.04 -20.96 -42.91
C HIS A 293 19.77 -19.92 -43.80
N ALA A 294 19.98 -18.72 -43.24
CA ALA A 294 20.99 -17.78 -43.74
C ALA A 294 21.99 -17.45 -42.62
N PRO A 295 23.29 -17.34 -42.96
CA PRO A 295 24.36 -17.30 -41.96
C PRO A 295 24.70 -15.91 -41.46
N LEU A 296 25.23 -15.86 -40.22
CA LEU A 296 25.77 -14.69 -39.53
C LEU A 296 27.04 -14.16 -40.19
N PRO A 297 27.24 -12.84 -40.28
CA PRO A 297 28.54 -12.28 -40.66
C PRO A 297 29.47 -12.13 -39.45
N GLY A 298 30.73 -12.41 -39.71
CA GLY A 298 31.82 -12.51 -38.75
C GLY A 298 32.25 -11.19 -38.12
N ARG A 299 32.86 -11.36 -36.96
CA ARG A 299 33.66 -10.36 -36.24
C ARG A 299 34.98 -10.13 -37.01
N ASN A 300 35.33 -8.86 -37.19
CA ASN A 300 36.72 -8.46 -37.41
C ASN A 300 37.22 -7.71 -36.16
N HIS A 301 38.26 -8.29 -35.56
CA HIS A 301 39.21 -7.62 -34.70
C HIS A 301 40.20 -6.82 -35.59
N THR A 302 40.45 -5.58 -35.26
CA THR A 302 41.80 -4.96 -35.35
C THR A 302 41.79 -3.55 -34.70
N GLY A 303 42.81 -3.30 -33.89
CA GLY A 303 43.27 -1.96 -33.53
C GLY A 303 43.03 -1.56 -32.09
#